data_8bee9c94f067d21303e588c9a18f6282
#
_entry.id   8bee9c94f067d21303e588c9a18f6282
#
_cell.length_a   1.000
_cell.length_b   1.000
_cell.length_c   1.000
_cell.angle_alpha   90.00
_cell.angle_beta   90.00
_cell.angle_gamma   90.00
#
_symmetry.space_group_name_H-M   'P 1'
#
loop_
_entity.id
_entity.type
_entity.pdbx_description
1 polymer ?
#
loop_
_entity_poly.entity_id
_entity_poly.type
_entity_poly.pdbx_seq_one_letter_code
_entity_poly.pdbx_strand_id
1 'polypeptide(L)'
;SLKSAFHPEAKLMFVRKDGQLGQLTQEQWYRGFEASAGKEEKGDLRIVSVDISGTAASVKVVETYDKTIYTDYLSLLKWQGEWKIVNKIYTVEPRRPK
;
A
#
# COMPACT_ATOMS: atom_id res chain seq x y z
N SER A 1 -5.48 0.68 14.20
CA SER A 1 -4.12 1.02 13.79
C SER A 1 -3.89 0.57 12.35
N LEU A 2 -2.84 1.11 11.74
CA LEU A 2 -2.47 0.75 10.38
C LEU A 2 -2.20 -0.75 10.25
N LYS A 3 -1.55 -1.32 11.27
CA LYS A 3 -1.24 -2.75 11.28
C LYS A 3 -2.50 -3.61 11.28
N SER A 4 -3.55 -3.17 11.96
CA SER A 4 -4.79 -3.95 12.07
C SER A 4 -5.64 -3.89 10.78
N ALA A 5 -5.36 -2.96 9.88
CA ALA A 5 -6.06 -2.89 8.60
C ALA A 5 -5.65 -4.02 7.66
N PHE A 6 -4.48 -4.63 7.89
CA PHE A 6 -3.98 -5.73 7.08
C PHE A 6 -4.27 -7.07 7.74
N HIS A 7 -4.63 -8.06 6.90
CA HIS A 7 -4.66 -9.43 7.37
C HIS A 7 -3.21 -9.86 7.65
N PRO A 8 -2.96 -10.66 8.71
CA PRO A 8 -1.58 -11.06 9.03
C PRO A 8 -0.85 -11.78 7.88
N GLU A 9 -1.59 -12.45 7.00
CA GLU A 9 -0.99 -13.15 5.87
C GLU A 9 -0.92 -12.31 4.60
N ALA A 10 -1.25 -11.03 4.68
CA ALA A 10 -1.21 -10.14 3.52
C ALA A 10 0.20 -10.02 2.96
N LYS A 11 0.28 -9.85 1.65
CA LYS A 11 1.56 -9.71 0.96
C LYS A 11 1.59 -8.39 0.20
N LEU A 12 2.76 -7.78 0.17
CA LEU A 12 3.01 -6.58 -0.60
C LEU A 12 3.99 -6.94 -1.71
N MET A 13 3.63 -6.62 -2.95
CA MET A 13 4.43 -7.02 -4.11
C MET A 13 4.68 -5.82 -5.03
N PHE A 14 5.84 -5.81 -5.63
CA PHE A 14 6.25 -4.71 -6.50
C PHE A 14 7.34 -5.19 -7.44
N VAL A 15 7.62 -4.41 -8.47
CA VAL A 15 8.72 -4.70 -9.39
C VAL A 15 9.92 -3.89 -8.94
N ARG A 16 11.04 -4.56 -8.69
CA ARG A 16 12.29 -3.91 -8.27
C ARG A 16 12.91 -3.15 -9.44
N LYS A 17 13.84 -2.25 -9.12
CA LYS A 17 14.54 -1.46 -10.15
C LYS A 17 15.26 -2.35 -11.16
N ASP A 18 15.72 -3.52 -10.73
CA ASP A 18 16.39 -4.49 -11.63
C ASP A 18 15.40 -5.33 -12.44
N GLY A 19 14.11 -5.05 -12.32
CA GLY A 19 13.07 -5.78 -13.05
C GLY A 19 12.59 -7.05 -12.38
N GLN A 20 13.17 -7.42 -11.25
CA GLN A 20 12.76 -8.63 -10.54
C GLN A 20 11.59 -8.36 -9.61
N LEU A 21 10.85 -9.41 -9.29
CA LEU A 21 9.71 -9.32 -8.40
C LEU A 21 10.18 -9.16 -6.96
N GLY A 22 9.69 -8.11 -6.30
CA GLY A 22 9.89 -7.92 -4.88
C GLY A 22 8.65 -8.34 -4.10
N GLN A 23 8.85 -8.85 -2.90
CA GLN A 23 7.75 -9.27 -2.06
C GLN A 23 8.10 -9.02 -0.60
N LEU A 24 7.15 -8.45 0.14
CA LEU A 24 7.27 -8.23 1.58
C LEU A 24 6.06 -8.84 2.27
N THR A 25 6.30 -9.39 3.46
CA THR A 25 5.19 -9.73 4.34
C THR A 25 4.66 -8.44 4.97
N GLN A 26 3.46 -8.51 5.51
CA GLN A 26 2.87 -7.37 6.22
C GLN A 26 3.79 -6.93 7.38
N GLU A 27 4.37 -7.88 8.09
CA GLU A 27 5.25 -7.57 9.20
C GLU A 27 6.54 -6.90 8.74
N GLN A 28 7.15 -7.39 7.65
CA GLN A 28 8.36 -6.76 7.09
C GLN A 28 8.09 -5.33 6.66
N TRP A 29 6.95 -5.11 5.99
CA TRP A 29 6.57 -3.77 5.56
C TRP A 29 6.38 -2.85 6.76
N TYR A 30 5.68 -3.34 7.79
CA TYR A 30 5.38 -2.53 8.96
C TYR A 30 6.66 -2.12 9.71
N ARG A 31 7.63 -3.04 9.82
CA ARG A 31 8.91 -2.72 10.43
C ARG A 31 9.65 -1.63 9.66
N GLY A 32 9.64 -1.72 8.33
CA GLY A 32 10.23 -0.69 7.49
C GLY A 32 9.54 0.65 7.66
N PHE A 33 8.22 0.63 7.75
CA PHE A 33 7.43 1.83 7.97
C PHE A 33 7.78 2.48 9.32
N GLU A 34 7.89 1.68 10.39
CA GLU A 34 8.27 2.20 11.70
C GLU A 34 9.66 2.81 11.68
N ALA A 35 10.60 2.13 11.01
CA ALA A 35 11.99 2.60 10.94
C ALA A 35 12.11 3.93 10.21
N SER A 36 11.23 4.19 9.25
CA SER A 36 11.24 5.46 8.50
C SER A 36 10.29 6.52 9.07
N ALA A 37 9.49 6.14 10.05
CA ALA A 37 8.55 7.09 10.66
C ALA A 37 9.30 8.26 11.27
N GLY A 38 8.88 9.46 10.96
CA GLY A 38 9.52 10.68 11.44
C GLY A 38 10.66 11.18 10.56
N LYS A 39 11.08 10.38 9.57
CA LYS A 39 12.13 10.79 8.64
C LYS A 39 11.57 11.33 7.34
N GLU A 40 10.37 10.92 6.99
CA GLU A 40 9.72 11.36 5.75
C GLU A 40 8.74 12.47 6.05
N GLU A 41 8.62 13.39 5.11
CA GLU A 41 7.60 14.42 5.17
C GLU A 41 6.23 13.77 5.02
N LYS A 42 5.22 14.40 5.61
CA LYS A 42 3.86 13.94 5.46
C LYS A 42 3.47 13.97 4.00
N GLY A 43 3.08 12.83 3.49
CA GLY A 43 2.55 12.73 2.15
C GLY A 43 1.08 13.10 2.12
N ASP A 44 0.61 13.36 0.91
CA ASP A 44 -0.79 13.61 0.63
C ASP A 44 -1.37 12.29 0.14
N LEU A 45 -2.37 11.77 0.84
CA LEU A 45 -2.98 10.49 0.49
C LEU A 45 -4.34 10.72 -0.13
N ARG A 46 -4.59 10.14 -1.30
CA ARG A 46 -5.85 10.26 -1.98
C ARG A 46 -6.36 8.89 -2.41
N ILE A 47 -7.61 8.58 -2.04
CA ILE A 47 -8.29 7.40 -2.55
C ILE A 47 -8.88 7.77 -3.90
N VAL A 48 -8.38 7.14 -4.96
CA VAL A 48 -8.77 7.45 -6.32
C VAL A 48 -10.05 6.71 -6.71
N SER A 49 -10.15 5.44 -6.33
CA SER A 49 -11.30 4.64 -6.69
C SER A 49 -11.49 3.48 -5.70
N VAL A 50 -12.73 3.07 -5.56
CA VAL A 50 -13.12 1.92 -4.73
C VAL A 50 -14.13 1.12 -5.53
N ASP A 51 -13.92 -0.19 -5.62
CA ASP A 51 -14.82 -1.10 -6.31
C ASP A 51 -15.13 -2.27 -5.40
N ILE A 52 -16.38 -2.47 -5.06
CA ILE A 52 -16.81 -3.48 -4.09
C ILE A 52 -17.82 -4.42 -4.73
N SER A 53 -17.59 -5.71 -4.54
CA SER A 53 -18.55 -6.75 -4.95
C SER A 53 -18.62 -7.80 -3.86
N GLY A 54 -19.75 -7.86 -3.12
CA GLY A 54 -19.92 -8.79 -2.02
C GLY A 54 -18.84 -8.61 -0.95
N THR A 55 -18.05 -9.65 -0.72
CA THR A 55 -16.99 -9.64 0.29
C THR A 55 -15.63 -9.31 -0.28
N ALA A 56 -15.55 -8.85 -1.53
CA ALA A 56 -14.28 -8.50 -2.17
C ALA A 56 -14.29 -7.04 -2.59
N ALA A 57 -13.13 -6.39 -2.49
CA ALA A 57 -13.00 -5.00 -2.90
C ALA A 57 -11.61 -4.72 -3.44
N SER A 58 -11.54 -3.72 -4.32
CA SER A 58 -10.29 -3.21 -4.86
C SER A 58 -10.26 -1.70 -4.65
N VAL A 59 -9.15 -1.18 -4.18
CA VAL A 59 -8.99 0.24 -3.88
C VAL A 59 -7.71 0.75 -4.51
N LYS A 60 -7.79 1.88 -5.20
CA LYS A 60 -6.61 2.56 -5.74
C LYS A 60 -6.32 3.78 -4.89
N VAL A 61 -5.10 3.87 -4.40
CA VAL A 61 -4.65 4.97 -3.54
C VAL A 61 -3.40 5.59 -4.14
N VAL A 62 -3.34 6.92 -4.12
CA VAL A 62 -2.14 7.64 -4.56
C VAL A 62 -1.62 8.42 -3.37
N GLU A 63 -0.33 8.24 -3.08
CA GLU A 63 0.37 8.97 -2.04
C GLU A 63 1.43 9.86 -2.69
N THR A 64 1.32 11.16 -2.50
CA THR A 64 2.22 12.13 -3.10
C THR A 64 3.13 12.71 -2.03
N TYR A 65 4.42 12.49 -2.20
CA TYR A 65 5.45 13.06 -1.33
C TYR A 65 6.22 14.14 -2.09
N ASP A 66 7.17 14.74 -1.43
CA ASP A 66 7.92 15.85 -2.03
C ASP A 66 8.60 15.46 -3.36
N LYS A 67 9.22 14.31 -3.39
CA LYS A 67 10.01 13.86 -4.55
C LYS A 67 9.51 12.58 -5.20
N THR A 68 8.52 11.93 -4.62
CA THR A 68 8.03 10.65 -5.11
C THR A 68 6.52 10.56 -5.08
N ILE A 69 5.98 9.74 -5.97
CA ILE A 69 4.56 9.42 -5.99
C ILE A 69 4.43 7.90 -5.94
N TYR A 70 3.66 7.41 -4.97
CA TYR A 70 3.33 5.99 -4.87
C TYR A 70 1.92 5.78 -5.37
N THR A 71 1.73 4.78 -6.21
CA THR A 71 0.39 4.34 -6.60
C THR A 71 0.20 2.93 -6.08
N ASP A 72 -0.77 2.76 -5.20
CA ASP A 72 -1.06 1.49 -4.53
C ASP A 72 -2.38 0.93 -5.02
N TYR A 73 -2.39 -0.38 -5.30
CA TYR A 73 -3.63 -1.11 -5.57
C TYR A 73 -3.82 -2.10 -4.43
N LEU A 74 -4.89 -1.93 -3.69
CA LEU A 74 -5.18 -2.75 -2.52
C LEU A 74 -6.31 -3.72 -2.84
N SER A 75 -6.11 -4.97 -2.48
CA SER A 75 -7.16 -5.98 -2.55
C SER A 75 -7.62 -6.28 -1.13
N LEU A 76 -8.92 -6.22 -0.90
CA LEU A 76 -9.50 -6.40 0.42
C LEU A 76 -10.55 -7.51 0.39
N LEU A 77 -10.68 -8.17 1.53
CA LEU A 77 -11.76 -9.13 1.75
C LEU A 77 -12.46 -8.78 3.06
N LYS A 78 -13.78 -8.93 3.06
CA LYS A 78 -14.54 -8.83 4.30
C LYS A 78 -14.45 -10.18 5.00
N TRP A 79 -13.73 -10.19 6.10
CA TRP A 79 -13.41 -11.41 6.83
C TRP A 79 -13.80 -11.23 8.28
N GLN A 80 -14.61 -12.16 8.79
CA GLN A 80 -15.12 -12.09 10.15
C GLN A 80 -15.75 -10.72 10.48
N GLY A 81 -16.53 -10.20 9.53
CA GLY A 81 -17.25 -8.94 9.72
C GLY A 81 -16.43 -7.67 9.51
N GLU A 82 -15.16 -7.80 9.17
CA GLU A 82 -14.27 -6.65 8.98
C GLU A 82 -13.57 -6.68 7.63
N TRP A 83 -13.41 -5.52 7.02
CA TRP A 83 -12.63 -5.41 5.80
C TRP A 83 -11.15 -5.44 6.13
N LYS A 84 -10.41 -6.35 5.49
CA LYS A 84 -8.97 -6.50 5.70
C LYS A 84 -8.24 -6.46 4.36
N ILE A 85 -7.11 -5.78 4.33
CA ILE A 85 -6.24 -5.75 3.16
C ILE A 85 -5.49 -7.08 3.12
N VAL A 86 -5.64 -7.82 2.02
CA VAL A 86 -5.02 -9.13 1.86
C VAL A 86 -3.87 -9.11 0.86
N ASN A 87 -3.80 -8.06 0.03
CA ASN A 87 -2.72 -7.91 -0.94
C ASN A 87 -2.56 -6.44 -1.28
N LYS A 88 -1.32 -6.02 -1.49
CA LYS A 88 -1.01 -4.69 -1.97
C LYS A 88 0.04 -4.82 -3.06
N ILE A 89 -0.24 -4.24 -4.21
CA ILE A 89 0.80 -4.04 -5.22
C ILE A 89 0.96 -2.55 -5.41
N TYR A 90 2.17 -2.14 -5.72
CA TYR A 90 2.42 -0.70 -5.86
C TYR A 90 3.56 -0.41 -6.80
N THR A 91 3.56 0.81 -7.30
CA THR A 91 4.64 1.34 -8.09
C THR A 91 5.04 2.70 -7.53
N VAL A 92 6.29 3.08 -7.79
CA VAL A 92 6.86 4.34 -7.33
C VAL A 92 7.42 5.07 -8.53
N GLU A 93 7.13 6.36 -8.64
CA GLU A 93 7.70 7.17 -9.69
C GLU A 93 8.22 8.49 -9.11
N PRO A 94 9.23 9.10 -9.74
CA PRO A 94 9.68 10.41 -9.29
C PRO A 94 8.61 11.45 -9.59
N ARG A 95 8.42 12.37 -8.66
CA ARG A 95 7.53 13.49 -8.87
C ARG A 95 8.25 14.54 -9.69
N ARG A 96 7.68 14.88 -10.84
CA ARG A 96 8.29 15.91 -11.69
C ARG A 96 8.09 17.28 -11.09
N PRO A 97 9.12 18.12 -11.09
CA PRO A 97 8.93 19.51 -10.66
C PRO A 97 8.01 20.21 -11.67
N LYS A 98 7.21 21.11 -11.16
CA LYS A 98 6.32 21.90 -12.01
C LYS A 98 7.09 22.92 -12.79
#